data_7a9344e0f60851bb50554eaee927940b
#
_entry.id   7a9344e0f60851bb50554eaee927940b
#
_cell.length_a   1.000
_cell.length_b   1.000
_cell.length_c   1.000
_cell.angle_alpha   90.00
_cell.angle_beta   90.00
_cell.angle_gamma   90.00
#
_symmetry.space_group_name_H-M   'P 1'
#
loop_
_entity.id
_entity.type
_entity.pdbx_description
1 polymer ?
#
loop_
_entity_poly.entity_id
_entity_poly.type
_entity_poly.pdbx_seq_one_letter_code
_entity_poly.pdbx_strand_id
1 'polypeptide(L)'
;MPRKKLNIKTNTLEITENAVKYMRKSISYRMEPYYKEWDAIYNEFKTMATTDEDMAKIMKFLDTKEDDLVFNCNNFKIQNDYLEELRESNSKIMNIISERSEYFLGGSADSATASNTSLYKEILYTRKHRNGRNIAFGLREHAMGAILNGLSLSGLRTFGSTYLAFADYVKPSIRMTAMMNLPVTYIFTHDSVNIGEDGPTHQPIEQLTMLRSIPNLVVLRPADINEVIGSWDYIVNNKRPTALILSRNDAHILAGTSGEGVKKGAYIVSKEQTKVDAILVSTGLDFTTTYLVGEELRKRSYDIRIVSMPSQEIFFEQPKEFRDVILPPDAKVFTIEAGSTLGWYKIASRDCAIGIDRFGVSGQSEQVLHELEFDFQSILNKILERLKK
;
A
#
# COMPACT_ATOMS: atom_id res chain seq x y z
N MET A 1 -12.38 -35.80 28.08
CA MET A 1 -12.16 -36.65 29.28
C MET A 1 -10.67 -36.75 29.74
N PRO A 2 -9.75 -35.90 29.27
CA PRO A 2 -8.39 -35.82 29.84
C PRO A 2 -8.35 -35.32 31.30
N ARG A 3 -9.31 -34.45 31.72
CA ARG A 3 -9.35 -33.85 33.06
C ARG A 3 -9.46 -34.85 34.20
N LYS A 4 -10.26 -35.93 34.02
CA LYS A 4 -10.37 -37.00 35.03
C LYS A 4 -9.07 -37.76 35.21
N LYS A 5 -8.29 -37.97 34.14
CA LYS A 5 -6.97 -38.61 34.18
C LYS A 5 -5.90 -37.75 34.87
N LEU A 6 -6.05 -36.41 34.81
CA LEU A 6 -5.12 -35.46 35.44
C LEU A 6 -5.58 -34.98 36.82
N ASN A 7 -6.68 -35.54 37.37
CA ASN A 7 -7.24 -35.19 38.66
C ASN A 7 -7.56 -33.68 38.82
N ILE A 8 -7.97 -33.01 37.72
CA ILE A 8 -8.32 -31.58 37.69
C ILE A 8 -9.77 -31.44 38.15
N LYS A 9 -9.98 -30.82 39.33
CA LYS A 9 -11.26 -30.67 40.00
C LYS A 9 -12.11 -29.48 39.53
N THR A 10 -11.56 -28.56 38.71
CA THR A 10 -12.29 -27.37 38.25
C THR A 10 -12.97 -27.61 36.90
N ASN A 11 -14.19 -27.07 36.74
CA ASN A 11 -14.93 -27.13 35.47
C ASN A 11 -14.51 -26.05 34.46
N THR A 12 -13.62 -25.14 34.83
CA THR A 12 -13.08 -24.04 34.06
C THR A 12 -11.70 -24.40 33.47
N LEU A 13 -11.25 -23.64 32.46
CA LEU A 13 -9.90 -23.73 31.87
C LEU A 13 -8.82 -23.11 32.78
N GLU A 14 -9.07 -23.04 34.09
CA GLU A 14 -8.11 -22.50 35.04
C GLU A 14 -6.88 -23.40 35.17
N ILE A 15 -5.72 -22.79 34.98
CA ILE A 15 -4.41 -23.40 35.22
C ILE A 15 -4.18 -23.35 36.73
N THR A 16 -3.87 -24.50 37.36
CA THR A 16 -3.66 -24.55 38.82
C THR A 16 -2.44 -23.69 39.20
N GLU A 17 -2.50 -23.01 40.35
CA GLU A 17 -1.38 -22.18 40.85
C GLU A 17 -0.05 -22.94 40.91
N ASN A 18 -0.10 -24.22 41.26
CA ASN A 18 1.08 -25.08 41.31
C ASN A 18 1.70 -25.28 39.92
N ALA A 19 0.89 -25.45 38.88
CA ALA A 19 1.38 -25.52 37.51
C ALA A 19 2.05 -24.20 37.09
N VAL A 20 1.42 -23.06 37.42
CA VAL A 20 2.01 -21.74 37.15
C VAL A 20 3.34 -21.54 37.88
N LYS A 21 3.38 -21.87 39.16
CA LYS A 21 4.63 -21.79 39.98
C LYS A 21 5.73 -22.68 39.40
N TYR A 22 5.40 -23.91 39.03
CA TYR A 22 6.35 -24.84 38.41
C TYR A 22 6.90 -24.32 37.07
N MET A 23 6.01 -23.85 36.20
CA MET A 23 6.43 -23.30 34.91
C MET A 23 7.31 -22.06 35.05
N ARG A 24 6.94 -21.12 35.93
CA ARG A 24 7.75 -19.92 36.20
C ARG A 24 9.13 -20.31 36.71
N LYS A 25 9.22 -21.21 37.71
CA LYS A 25 10.51 -21.69 38.25
C LYS A 25 11.35 -22.38 37.17
N SER A 26 10.74 -23.22 36.35
CA SER A 26 11.44 -23.93 35.25
C SER A 26 11.95 -22.96 34.19
N ILE A 27 11.14 -21.96 33.80
CA ILE A 27 11.53 -20.94 32.84
C ILE A 27 12.67 -20.08 33.41
N SER A 28 12.52 -19.56 34.62
CA SER A 28 13.56 -18.74 35.27
C SER A 28 14.89 -19.49 35.34
N TYR A 29 14.87 -20.74 35.81
CA TYR A 29 16.08 -21.55 35.91
C TYR A 29 16.80 -21.74 34.57
N ARG A 30 16.05 -21.97 33.48
CA ARG A 30 16.64 -22.16 32.14
C ARG A 30 17.09 -20.85 31.51
N MET A 31 16.39 -19.73 31.77
CA MET A 31 16.64 -18.47 31.08
C MET A 31 17.60 -17.56 31.84
N GLU A 32 17.74 -17.72 33.16
CA GLU A 32 18.59 -16.84 33.99
C GLU A 32 20.04 -16.72 33.51
N PRO A 33 20.74 -17.80 33.09
CA PRO A 33 22.10 -17.65 32.55
C PRO A 33 22.15 -16.76 31.31
N TYR A 34 21.20 -16.93 30.39
CA TYR A 34 21.11 -16.12 29.16
C TYR A 34 20.79 -14.67 29.43
N TYR A 35 19.93 -14.39 30.44
CA TYR A 35 19.65 -13.03 30.86
C TYR A 35 20.91 -12.36 31.45
N LYS A 36 21.66 -13.05 32.29
CA LYS A 36 22.90 -12.50 32.87
C LYS A 36 23.95 -12.21 31.80
N GLU A 37 24.10 -13.09 30.83
CA GLU A 37 25.00 -12.87 29.69
C GLU A 37 24.55 -11.67 28.85
N TRP A 38 23.26 -11.60 28.52
CA TRP A 38 22.69 -10.51 27.77
C TRP A 38 22.83 -9.17 28.51
N ASP A 39 22.51 -9.12 29.80
CA ASP A 39 22.64 -7.92 30.63
C ASP A 39 24.09 -7.41 30.68
N ALA A 40 25.06 -8.31 30.76
CA ALA A 40 26.46 -7.94 30.74
C ALA A 40 26.86 -7.27 29.42
N ILE A 41 26.52 -7.91 28.29
CA ILE A 41 26.78 -7.38 26.93
C ILE A 41 26.03 -6.06 26.70
N TYR A 42 24.77 -5.98 27.10
CA TYR A 42 23.96 -4.77 26.94
C TYR A 42 24.55 -3.57 27.77
N ASN A 43 24.96 -3.81 28.99
CA ASN A 43 25.55 -2.77 29.82
C ASN A 43 26.94 -2.30 29.33
N GLU A 44 27.74 -3.23 28.78
CA GLU A 44 29.01 -2.88 28.14
C GLU A 44 28.74 -2.00 26.90
N PHE A 45 27.83 -2.43 26.01
CA PHE A 45 27.43 -1.66 24.82
C PHE A 45 26.89 -0.27 25.20
N LYS A 46 26.04 -0.19 26.23
CA LYS A 46 25.51 1.06 26.74
C LYS A 46 26.61 2.02 27.25
N THR A 47 27.65 1.48 27.87
CA THR A 47 28.80 2.26 28.32
C THR A 47 29.60 2.78 27.12
N MET A 48 29.84 1.95 26.11
CA MET A 48 30.53 2.35 24.86
C MET A 48 29.76 3.45 24.13
N ALA A 49 28.45 3.37 24.11
CA ALA A 49 27.55 4.35 23.48
C ALA A 49 27.62 5.76 24.12
N THR A 50 28.24 5.92 25.27
CA THR A 50 28.47 7.25 25.88
C THR A 50 29.59 8.05 25.21
N THR A 51 30.49 7.38 24.47
CA THR A 51 31.68 7.98 23.84
C THR A 51 31.75 7.76 22.33
N ASP A 52 30.90 6.91 21.78
CA ASP A 52 30.85 6.58 20.37
C ASP A 52 29.48 6.95 19.79
N GLU A 53 29.45 7.84 18.80
CA GLU A 53 28.20 8.34 18.18
C GLU A 53 27.41 7.26 17.42
N ASP A 54 28.09 6.32 16.77
CA ASP A 54 27.40 5.27 16.01
C ASP A 54 26.76 4.26 16.95
N MET A 55 27.46 3.93 18.05
CA MET A 55 26.87 3.10 19.11
C MET A 55 25.73 3.81 19.83
N ALA A 56 25.80 5.13 20.01
CA ALA A 56 24.71 5.92 20.59
C ALA A 56 23.45 5.90 19.71
N LYS A 57 23.60 5.99 18.36
CA LYS A 57 22.47 5.86 17.42
C LYS A 57 21.83 4.48 17.49
N ILE A 58 22.67 3.42 17.53
CA ILE A 58 22.18 2.03 17.64
C ILE A 58 21.45 1.84 18.98
N MET A 59 22.00 2.35 20.09
CA MET A 59 21.33 2.29 21.41
C MET A 59 19.98 2.99 21.39
N LYS A 60 19.92 4.22 20.86
CA LYS A 60 18.66 4.95 20.71
C LYS A 60 17.64 4.10 19.93
N PHE A 61 18.04 3.51 18.81
CA PHE A 61 17.15 2.64 18.01
C PHE A 61 16.71 1.39 18.78
N LEU A 62 17.60 0.72 19.52
CA LEU A 62 17.27 -0.46 20.32
C LEU A 62 16.26 -0.16 21.42
N ASP A 63 16.39 1.02 22.05
CA ASP A 63 15.51 1.46 23.14
C ASP A 63 14.14 1.93 22.63
N THR A 64 14.11 2.72 21.55
CA THR A 64 12.88 3.32 21.02
C THR A 64 12.23 2.47 19.94
N LYS A 65 13.00 1.66 19.21
CA LYS A 65 12.62 0.96 17.96
C LYS A 65 12.05 1.92 16.93
N GLU A 66 12.55 3.13 16.90
CA GLU A 66 12.12 4.18 15.98
C GLU A 66 13.32 4.86 15.34
N ASP A 67 13.16 5.27 14.09
CA ASP A 67 14.06 6.19 13.40
C ASP A 67 13.49 7.61 13.41
N ASP A 68 14.34 8.59 13.17
CA ASP A 68 13.95 10.01 13.10
C ASP A 68 13.49 10.41 11.68
N LEU A 69 13.15 9.44 10.84
CA LEU A 69 12.77 9.69 9.46
C LEU A 69 11.45 10.47 9.39
N VAL A 70 11.50 11.64 8.79
CA VAL A 70 10.36 12.47 8.42
C VAL A 70 10.39 12.73 6.92
N PHE A 71 9.26 12.58 6.26
CA PHE A 71 9.11 12.87 4.85
C PHE A 71 7.95 13.86 4.65
N ASN A 72 8.15 14.87 3.79
CA ASN A 72 7.13 15.87 3.50
C ASN A 72 7.02 16.10 1.99
N CYS A 73 5.84 15.81 1.44
CA CYS A 73 5.54 15.94 0.01
C CYS A 73 5.72 17.38 -0.50
N ASN A 74 5.54 18.39 0.33
CA ASN A 74 5.67 19.80 -0.04
C ASN A 74 7.13 20.22 -0.33
N ASN A 75 8.11 19.38 0.00
CA ASN A 75 9.51 19.62 -0.33
C ASN A 75 9.86 19.28 -1.79
N PHE A 76 8.91 18.75 -2.54
CA PHE A 76 9.09 18.33 -3.94
C PHE A 76 8.32 19.28 -4.87
N LYS A 77 9.02 19.79 -5.88
CA LYS A 77 8.43 20.58 -6.95
C LYS A 77 8.66 19.83 -8.26
N ILE A 78 7.58 19.35 -8.85
CA ILE A 78 7.63 18.63 -10.11
C ILE A 78 7.14 19.54 -11.23
N GLN A 79 7.76 19.45 -12.42
CA GLN A 79 7.37 20.23 -13.59
C GLN A 79 6.08 19.68 -14.19
N ASN A 80 5.21 20.55 -14.70
CA ASN A 80 3.88 20.17 -15.19
C ASN A 80 3.87 19.27 -16.43
N ASP A 81 4.96 19.22 -17.18
CA ASP A 81 5.13 18.37 -18.37
C ASP A 81 5.84 17.04 -18.09
N TYR A 82 6.00 16.71 -16.81
CA TYR A 82 6.66 15.47 -16.40
C TYR A 82 5.85 14.24 -16.80
N LEU A 83 6.52 13.31 -17.48
CA LEU A 83 5.96 12.03 -17.92
C LEU A 83 6.90 10.92 -17.47
N GLU A 84 6.41 9.96 -16.72
CA GLU A 84 7.21 8.84 -16.25
C GLU A 84 6.33 7.67 -15.79
N GLU A 85 6.84 6.46 -15.90
CA GLU A 85 6.22 5.29 -15.26
C GLU A 85 6.17 5.46 -13.74
N LEU A 86 5.03 5.11 -13.10
CA LEU A 86 4.89 5.30 -11.64
C LEU A 86 5.89 4.47 -10.82
N ARG A 87 6.31 3.30 -11.32
CA ARG A 87 7.36 2.49 -10.68
C ARG A 87 8.73 3.19 -10.69
N GLU A 88 9.04 3.99 -11.73
CA GLU A 88 10.25 4.81 -11.80
C GLU A 88 10.20 5.95 -10.78
N SER A 89 9.07 6.67 -10.75
CA SER A 89 8.83 7.72 -9.76
C SER A 89 8.95 7.18 -8.33
N ASN A 90 8.37 6.00 -8.08
CA ASN A 90 8.48 5.31 -6.81
C ASN A 90 9.93 4.99 -6.43
N SER A 91 10.71 4.46 -7.39
CA SER A 91 12.11 4.12 -7.18
C SER A 91 12.94 5.33 -6.72
N LYS A 92 12.73 6.48 -7.37
CA LYS A 92 13.41 7.73 -6.99
C LYS A 92 13.09 8.11 -5.54
N ILE A 93 11.83 8.06 -5.15
CA ILE A 93 11.42 8.41 -3.77
C ILE A 93 11.93 7.41 -2.75
N MET A 94 11.87 6.11 -3.03
CA MET A 94 12.45 5.07 -2.17
C MET A 94 13.94 5.29 -1.93
N ASN A 95 14.69 5.67 -2.96
CA ASN A 95 16.11 5.92 -2.83
C ASN A 95 16.41 7.18 -2.00
N ILE A 96 15.61 8.24 -2.11
CA ILE A 96 15.69 9.40 -1.23
C ILE A 96 15.41 9.01 0.24
N ILE A 97 14.43 8.14 0.50
CA ILE A 97 14.13 7.61 1.82
C ILE A 97 15.29 6.77 2.35
N SER A 98 15.84 5.90 1.51
CA SER A 98 16.99 5.04 1.85
C SER A 98 18.24 5.83 2.26
N GLU A 99 18.49 6.98 1.63
CA GLU A 99 19.58 7.87 1.97
C GLU A 99 19.40 8.58 3.33
N ARG A 100 18.14 8.69 3.79
CA ARG A 100 17.79 9.37 5.05
C ARG A 100 17.60 8.43 6.23
N SER A 101 17.39 7.14 5.98
CA SER A 101 17.19 6.13 7.02
C SER A 101 17.98 4.87 6.74
N GLU A 102 18.90 4.53 7.62
CA GLU A 102 19.65 3.27 7.60
C GLU A 102 18.76 2.05 7.95
N TYR A 103 17.60 2.30 8.53
CA TYR A 103 16.64 1.28 8.97
C TYR A 103 15.60 0.93 7.90
N PHE A 104 15.66 1.58 6.73
CA PHE A 104 14.80 1.28 5.58
C PHE A 104 15.44 0.21 4.69
N LEU A 105 14.85 -0.98 4.64
CA LEU A 105 15.35 -2.12 3.88
C LEU A 105 14.21 -3.02 3.37
N GLY A 106 14.50 -3.81 2.37
CA GLY A 106 13.53 -4.73 1.81
C GLY A 106 13.99 -5.35 0.51
N GLY A 107 13.06 -5.71 -0.34
CA GLY A 107 13.40 -6.30 -1.63
C GLY A 107 12.21 -6.87 -2.36
N SER A 108 12.47 -7.80 -3.27
CA SER A 108 11.45 -8.30 -4.19
C SER A 108 11.40 -9.83 -4.21
N ALA A 109 10.20 -10.33 -4.50
CA ALA A 109 9.98 -11.73 -4.85
C ALA A 109 10.29 -11.94 -6.34
N ASP A 110 11.60 -11.86 -6.68
CA ASP A 110 12.19 -12.11 -8.02
C ASP A 110 11.75 -11.13 -9.13
N SER A 111 11.28 -9.96 -8.75
CA SER A 111 10.84 -8.93 -9.71
C SER A 111 11.51 -7.56 -9.50
N ALA A 112 12.65 -7.48 -8.81
CA ALA A 112 13.28 -6.23 -8.41
C ALA A 112 13.55 -5.28 -9.60
N THR A 113 14.06 -5.80 -10.71
CA THR A 113 14.33 -5.03 -11.93
C THR A 113 13.02 -4.55 -12.58
N ALA A 114 12.05 -5.46 -12.76
CA ALA A 114 10.79 -5.13 -13.42
C ALA A 114 9.89 -4.21 -12.57
N SER A 115 9.97 -4.31 -11.24
CA SER A 115 9.27 -3.44 -10.30
C SER A 115 10.03 -2.17 -9.96
N ASN A 116 11.30 -2.07 -10.35
CA ASN A 116 12.23 -0.98 -10.04
C ASN A 116 12.28 -0.62 -8.55
N THR A 117 12.47 -1.63 -7.70
CA THR A 117 12.44 -1.47 -6.23
C THR A 117 13.78 -1.75 -5.55
N SER A 118 14.88 -1.64 -6.29
CA SER A 118 16.23 -1.73 -5.73
C SER A 118 16.65 -0.41 -5.09
N LEU A 119 17.33 -0.48 -3.96
CA LEU A 119 18.03 0.64 -3.35
C LEU A 119 19.40 0.78 -4.00
N TYR A 120 19.61 1.83 -4.80
CA TYR A 120 20.74 1.95 -5.74
C TYR A 120 22.13 1.97 -5.10
N LYS A 121 22.25 2.61 -3.92
CA LYS A 121 23.51 2.71 -3.18
C LYS A 121 23.77 1.54 -2.25
N GLU A 122 22.82 0.57 -2.21
CA GLU A 122 22.85 -0.51 -1.26
C GLU A 122 23.21 -1.84 -1.90
N ILE A 123 24.02 -2.59 -1.19
CA ILE A 123 24.41 -3.93 -1.61
C ILE A 123 23.33 -4.96 -1.23
N LEU A 124 23.40 -6.11 -1.89
CA LEU A 124 22.53 -7.25 -1.60
C LEU A 124 22.87 -7.84 -0.22
N TYR A 125 21.85 -8.07 0.62
CA TYR A 125 22.00 -8.82 1.86
C TYR A 125 22.33 -10.28 1.54
N THR A 126 23.49 -10.73 1.96
CA THR A 126 23.97 -12.09 1.74
C THR A 126 24.64 -12.66 2.99
N ARG A 127 24.96 -13.95 2.95
CA ARG A 127 25.73 -14.58 4.05
C ARG A 127 27.08 -13.89 4.31
N LYS A 128 27.69 -13.30 3.25
CA LYS A 128 28.97 -12.59 3.34
C LYS A 128 28.82 -11.09 3.64
N HIS A 129 27.68 -10.52 3.27
CA HIS A 129 27.41 -9.08 3.41
C HIS A 129 26.11 -8.88 4.22
N ARG A 130 26.25 -8.89 5.55
CA ARG A 130 25.12 -8.79 6.49
C ARG A 130 24.59 -7.37 6.68
N ASN A 131 25.31 -6.39 6.18
CA ASN A 131 24.94 -4.97 6.16
C ASN A 131 24.18 -4.56 4.90
N GLY A 132 23.92 -5.47 3.96
CA GLY A 132 23.15 -5.18 2.76
C GLY A 132 21.69 -4.91 3.10
N ARG A 133 21.09 -3.93 2.41
CA ARG A 133 19.68 -3.53 2.61
C ARG A 133 18.73 -3.95 1.48
N ASN A 134 19.27 -4.46 0.37
CA ASN A 134 18.49 -5.14 -0.66
C ASN A 134 18.40 -6.64 -0.37
N ILE A 135 17.18 -7.19 -0.30
CA ILE A 135 16.94 -8.62 -0.03
C ILE A 135 16.35 -9.31 -1.26
N ALA A 136 17.04 -10.31 -1.78
CA ALA A 136 16.50 -11.14 -2.85
C ALA A 136 15.70 -12.32 -2.25
N PHE A 137 14.38 -12.18 -2.22
CA PHE A 137 13.50 -13.22 -1.65
C PHE A 137 13.29 -14.40 -2.60
N GLY A 138 13.50 -14.22 -3.91
CA GLY A 138 13.15 -15.19 -4.94
C GLY A 138 11.62 -15.34 -5.08
N LEU A 139 11.13 -16.29 -5.86
CA LEU A 139 9.71 -16.60 -6.05
C LEU A 139 9.07 -17.16 -4.77
N ARG A 140 8.95 -16.32 -3.72
CA ARG A 140 8.51 -16.71 -2.37
C ARG A 140 7.76 -15.58 -1.69
N GLU A 141 6.68 -15.12 -2.27
CA GLU A 141 5.90 -13.96 -1.82
C GLU A 141 5.42 -14.11 -0.38
N HIS A 142 4.92 -15.29 -0.02
CA HIS A 142 4.47 -15.57 1.35
C HIS A 142 5.63 -15.46 2.36
N ALA A 143 6.77 -16.08 2.04
CA ALA A 143 7.96 -16.02 2.90
C ALA A 143 8.52 -14.59 2.97
N MET A 144 8.53 -13.85 1.86
CA MET A 144 8.87 -12.43 1.82
C MET A 144 8.02 -11.67 2.85
N GLY A 145 6.71 -11.73 2.76
CA GLY A 145 5.82 -11.03 3.69
C GLY A 145 6.04 -11.46 5.15
N ALA A 146 6.27 -12.75 5.42
CA ALA A 146 6.52 -13.25 6.77
C ALA A 146 7.86 -12.73 7.33
N ILE A 147 8.92 -12.68 6.52
CA ILE A 147 10.23 -12.12 6.90
C ILE A 147 10.11 -10.62 7.17
N LEU A 148 9.41 -9.87 6.29
CA LEU A 148 9.17 -8.45 6.50
C LEU A 148 8.43 -8.16 7.80
N ASN A 149 7.46 -9.00 8.18
CA ASN A 149 6.78 -8.90 9.47
C ASN A 149 7.77 -9.08 10.65
N GLY A 150 8.66 -10.08 10.55
CA GLY A 150 9.69 -10.32 11.58
C GLY A 150 10.67 -9.16 11.70
N LEU A 151 11.13 -8.61 10.59
CA LEU A 151 12.01 -7.44 10.56
C LEU A 151 11.31 -6.19 11.11
N SER A 152 10.05 -5.98 10.76
CA SER A 152 9.26 -4.86 11.27
C SER A 152 9.01 -4.96 12.78
N LEU A 153 8.81 -6.15 13.33
CA LEU A 153 8.73 -6.39 14.77
C LEU A 153 10.03 -6.01 15.51
N SER A 154 11.16 -6.00 14.81
CA SER A 154 12.45 -5.55 15.35
C SER A 154 12.64 -4.02 15.25
N GLY A 155 11.64 -3.28 14.75
CA GLY A 155 11.68 -1.82 14.60
C GLY A 155 12.12 -1.33 13.23
N LEU A 156 12.48 -2.21 12.30
CA LEU A 156 12.93 -1.84 10.97
C LEU A 156 11.76 -1.38 10.08
N ARG A 157 11.99 -0.42 9.20
CA ARG A 157 11.07 -0.02 8.15
C ARG A 157 11.24 -0.93 6.95
N THR A 158 10.26 -1.71 6.64
CA THR A 158 10.40 -2.76 5.65
C THR A 158 9.51 -2.57 4.45
N PHE A 159 10.02 -2.93 3.26
CA PHE A 159 9.24 -3.00 2.05
C PHE A 159 9.44 -4.34 1.33
N GLY A 160 8.41 -4.77 0.62
CA GLY A 160 8.49 -5.95 -0.25
C GLY A 160 7.71 -5.75 -1.52
N SER A 161 8.25 -6.17 -2.66
CA SER A 161 7.63 -5.93 -3.94
C SER A 161 7.40 -7.19 -4.76
N THR A 162 6.31 -7.17 -5.52
CA THR A 162 5.97 -8.14 -6.56
C THR A 162 4.90 -7.53 -7.49
N TYR A 163 4.40 -8.27 -8.47
CA TYR A 163 3.27 -7.81 -9.30
C TYR A 163 1.94 -7.92 -8.54
N LEU A 164 0.98 -7.06 -8.87
CA LEU A 164 -0.29 -7.03 -8.15
C LEU A 164 -1.07 -8.36 -8.24
N ALA A 165 -1.02 -9.04 -9.37
CA ALA A 165 -1.64 -10.36 -9.51
C ALA A 165 -1.10 -11.37 -8.47
N PHE A 166 0.17 -11.23 -8.07
CA PHE A 166 0.80 -12.12 -7.10
C PHE A 166 0.56 -11.71 -5.63
N ALA A 167 -0.25 -10.66 -5.41
CA ALA A 167 -0.79 -10.39 -4.09
C ALA A 167 -1.51 -11.62 -3.50
N ASP A 168 -2.06 -12.48 -4.34
CA ASP A 168 -2.70 -13.74 -3.95
C ASP A 168 -1.76 -14.63 -3.12
N TYR A 169 -0.48 -14.69 -3.48
CA TYR A 169 0.51 -15.53 -2.80
C TYR A 169 1.03 -14.91 -1.50
N VAL A 170 1.05 -13.59 -1.37
CA VAL A 170 1.50 -12.90 -0.15
C VAL A 170 0.36 -12.57 0.82
N LYS A 171 -0.89 -12.65 0.38
CA LYS A 171 -2.08 -12.27 1.15
C LYS A 171 -2.11 -12.78 2.60
N PRO A 172 -1.80 -14.05 2.92
CA PRO A 172 -1.82 -14.51 4.32
C PRO A 172 -0.85 -13.75 5.21
N SER A 173 0.35 -13.40 4.70
CA SER A 173 1.33 -12.58 5.43
C SER A 173 0.87 -11.13 5.58
N ILE A 174 0.24 -10.54 4.55
CA ILE A 174 -0.36 -9.19 4.63
C ILE A 174 -1.45 -9.16 5.69
N ARG A 175 -2.28 -10.21 5.76
CA ARG A 175 -3.32 -10.31 6.78
C ARG A 175 -2.72 -10.31 8.20
N MET A 176 -1.60 -10.99 8.41
CA MET A 176 -0.87 -10.97 9.69
C MET A 176 -0.27 -9.59 9.96
N THR A 177 0.34 -8.94 8.95
CA THR A 177 0.82 -7.55 9.04
C THR A 177 -0.28 -6.62 9.55
N ALA A 178 -1.46 -6.70 8.93
CA ALA A 178 -2.61 -5.87 9.28
C ALA A 178 -3.17 -6.17 10.69
N MET A 179 -3.23 -7.45 11.08
CA MET A 179 -3.65 -7.86 12.43
C MET A 179 -2.69 -7.37 13.52
N MET A 180 -1.39 -7.36 13.26
CA MET A 180 -0.35 -6.90 14.17
C MET A 180 -0.09 -5.39 14.07
N ASN A 181 -0.76 -4.70 13.14
CA ASN A 181 -0.57 -3.27 12.81
C ASN A 181 0.90 -2.91 12.57
N LEU A 182 1.61 -3.72 11.79
CA LEU A 182 3.03 -3.51 11.49
C LEU A 182 3.20 -2.54 10.30
N PRO A 183 4.14 -1.58 10.36
CA PRO A 183 4.39 -0.61 9.30
C PRO A 183 5.19 -1.21 8.12
N VAL A 184 4.72 -2.32 7.57
CA VAL A 184 5.29 -2.92 6.37
C VAL A 184 4.66 -2.28 5.14
N THR A 185 5.49 -1.94 4.16
CA THR A 185 5.03 -1.42 2.87
C THR A 185 5.13 -2.52 1.81
N TYR A 186 3.99 -2.95 1.30
CA TYR A 186 3.92 -3.86 0.14
C TYR A 186 3.79 -3.03 -1.13
N ILE A 187 4.74 -3.16 -2.05
CA ILE A 187 4.77 -2.42 -3.31
C ILE A 187 4.36 -3.37 -4.43
N PHE A 188 3.22 -3.10 -5.02
CA PHE A 188 2.69 -3.89 -6.13
C PHE A 188 2.75 -3.09 -7.41
N THR A 189 3.43 -3.62 -8.42
CA THR A 189 3.47 -3.03 -9.77
C THR A 189 2.60 -3.84 -10.73
N HIS A 190 2.48 -3.39 -11.98
CA HIS A 190 1.64 -4.08 -12.99
C HIS A 190 0.18 -4.15 -12.53
N ASP A 191 -0.40 -2.97 -12.27
CA ASP A 191 -1.60 -2.76 -11.47
C ASP A 191 -2.92 -3.06 -12.16
N SER A 192 -2.94 -3.36 -13.47
CA SER A 192 -4.19 -3.54 -14.22
C SER A 192 -4.02 -4.36 -15.51
N VAL A 193 -5.11 -4.60 -16.21
CA VAL A 193 -5.14 -5.25 -17.54
C VAL A 193 -4.33 -4.47 -18.59
N ASN A 194 -4.00 -3.22 -18.33
CA ASN A 194 -3.22 -2.35 -19.21
C ASN A 194 -1.76 -2.82 -19.43
N ILE A 195 -1.31 -3.86 -18.72
CA ILE A 195 -0.04 -4.54 -18.99
C ILE A 195 -0.06 -5.34 -20.31
N GLY A 196 -1.23 -5.62 -20.86
CA GLY A 196 -1.42 -6.09 -22.22
C GLY A 196 -0.95 -7.52 -22.49
N GLU A 197 0.19 -7.67 -23.17
CA GLU A 197 0.69 -8.95 -23.70
C GLU A 197 0.98 -10.02 -22.66
N ASP A 198 1.29 -9.63 -21.41
CA ASP A 198 1.53 -10.55 -20.30
C ASP A 198 0.32 -11.46 -20.00
N GLY A 199 -0.89 -10.99 -20.36
CA GLY A 199 -2.11 -11.77 -20.36
C GLY A 199 -2.73 -12.02 -18.97
N PRO A 200 -3.81 -12.85 -18.92
CA PRO A 200 -4.66 -13.01 -17.73
C PRO A 200 -3.95 -13.44 -16.47
N THR A 201 -2.85 -14.19 -16.57
CA THR A 201 -2.09 -14.66 -15.40
C THR A 201 -1.35 -13.53 -14.65
N HIS A 202 -1.15 -12.38 -15.31
CA HIS A 202 -0.48 -11.20 -14.79
C HIS A 202 -1.40 -9.99 -14.67
N GLN A 203 -2.61 -10.06 -15.22
CA GLN A 203 -3.62 -9.00 -15.22
C GLN A 203 -4.51 -9.13 -13.99
N PRO A 204 -4.33 -8.27 -12.95
CA PRO A 204 -5.17 -8.30 -11.76
C PRO A 204 -6.59 -7.82 -12.06
N ILE A 205 -7.58 -8.45 -11.46
CA ILE A 205 -9.00 -8.08 -11.52
C ILE A 205 -9.55 -7.87 -10.12
N GLU A 206 -9.52 -8.93 -9.27
CA GLU A 206 -10.08 -8.90 -7.91
C GLU A 206 -9.08 -8.46 -6.84
N GLN A 207 -7.79 -8.37 -7.14
CA GLN A 207 -6.73 -8.15 -6.15
C GLN A 207 -6.87 -6.82 -5.43
N LEU A 208 -7.26 -5.73 -6.11
CA LEU A 208 -7.54 -4.44 -5.46
C LEU A 208 -8.66 -4.56 -4.43
N THR A 209 -9.79 -5.17 -4.84
CA THR A 209 -10.93 -5.42 -3.95
C THR A 209 -10.55 -6.32 -2.79
N MET A 210 -9.77 -7.37 -3.05
CA MET A 210 -9.25 -8.29 -2.05
C MET A 210 -8.39 -7.56 -1.01
N LEU A 211 -7.45 -6.70 -1.43
CA LEU A 211 -6.60 -5.93 -0.53
C LEU A 211 -7.41 -4.93 0.31
N ARG A 212 -8.33 -4.17 -0.31
CA ARG A 212 -9.25 -3.23 0.38
C ARG A 212 -10.19 -3.93 1.37
N SER A 213 -10.41 -5.24 1.22
CA SER A 213 -11.22 -6.02 2.17
C SER A 213 -10.49 -6.42 3.45
N ILE A 214 -9.16 -6.23 3.53
CA ILE A 214 -8.36 -6.58 4.71
C ILE A 214 -8.45 -5.45 5.74
N PRO A 215 -9.03 -5.67 6.93
CA PRO A 215 -9.09 -4.64 7.97
C PRO A 215 -7.70 -4.11 8.34
N ASN A 216 -7.59 -2.83 8.62
CA ASN A 216 -6.37 -2.09 8.99
C ASN A 216 -5.31 -1.96 7.90
N LEU A 217 -5.45 -2.61 6.76
CA LEU A 217 -4.58 -2.37 5.61
C LEU A 217 -4.99 -1.09 4.90
N VAL A 218 -4.05 -0.22 4.61
CA VAL A 218 -4.25 0.95 3.75
C VAL A 218 -3.81 0.59 2.33
N VAL A 219 -4.66 0.83 1.35
CA VAL A 219 -4.34 0.66 -0.07
C VAL A 219 -4.20 2.04 -0.69
N LEU A 220 -3.02 2.35 -1.22
CA LEU A 220 -2.70 3.58 -1.94
C LEU A 220 -2.47 3.25 -3.41
N ARG A 221 -3.25 3.83 -4.31
CA ARG A 221 -3.10 3.68 -5.77
C ARG A 221 -2.98 5.06 -6.42
N PRO A 222 -1.76 5.63 -6.46
CA PRO A 222 -1.51 6.97 -6.98
C PRO A 222 -1.71 7.06 -8.50
N ALA A 223 -2.22 8.21 -8.97
CA ALA A 223 -2.47 8.50 -10.38
C ALA A 223 -1.25 9.04 -11.13
N ASP A 224 -0.41 9.81 -10.45
CA ASP A 224 0.80 10.42 -10.98
C ASP A 224 1.89 10.57 -9.92
N ILE A 225 3.02 11.22 -10.27
CA ILE A 225 4.15 11.43 -9.36
C ILE A 225 3.78 12.28 -8.14
N ASN A 226 2.89 13.26 -8.25
CA ASN A 226 2.46 14.06 -7.11
C ASN A 226 1.79 13.19 -6.05
N GLU A 227 0.96 12.25 -6.50
CA GLU A 227 0.30 11.30 -5.60
C GLU A 227 1.26 10.20 -5.11
N VAL A 228 2.29 9.80 -5.90
CA VAL A 228 3.35 8.88 -5.41
C VAL A 228 4.10 9.53 -4.25
N ILE A 229 4.49 10.79 -4.38
CA ILE A 229 5.16 11.55 -3.32
C ILE A 229 4.26 11.67 -2.09
N GLY A 230 2.97 12.00 -2.28
CA GLY A 230 1.98 12.04 -1.21
C GLY A 230 1.75 10.70 -0.52
N SER A 231 1.80 9.61 -1.29
CA SER A 231 1.71 8.25 -0.77
C SER A 231 2.87 7.92 0.18
N TRP A 232 4.09 8.28 -0.21
CA TRP A 232 5.27 8.09 0.65
C TRP A 232 5.27 9.02 1.86
N ASP A 233 4.75 10.26 1.74
CA ASP A 233 4.50 11.12 2.91
C ASP A 233 3.58 10.41 3.92
N TYR A 234 2.48 9.84 3.43
CA TYR A 234 1.57 9.09 4.28
C TYR A 234 2.25 7.85 4.91
N ILE A 235 2.93 7.01 4.11
CA ILE A 235 3.58 5.77 4.55
C ILE A 235 4.61 6.03 5.66
N VAL A 236 5.49 7.01 5.44
CA VAL A 236 6.59 7.31 6.37
C VAL A 236 6.06 7.84 7.71
N ASN A 237 5.09 8.76 7.66
CA ASN A 237 4.65 9.48 8.84
C ASN A 237 3.55 8.76 9.64
N ASN A 238 2.75 7.89 9.03
CA ASN A 238 1.64 7.22 9.73
C ASN A 238 1.98 5.82 10.25
N LYS A 239 3.06 5.21 9.78
CA LYS A 239 3.56 3.90 10.25
C LYS A 239 2.47 2.81 10.29
N ARG A 240 1.68 2.71 9.22
CA ARG A 240 0.59 1.72 9.07
C ARG A 240 0.93 0.66 8.04
N PRO A 241 0.36 -0.56 8.16
CA PRO A 241 0.43 -1.55 7.10
C PRO A 241 -0.15 -0.97 5.81
N THR A 242 0.65 -0.95 4.75
CA THR A 242 0.27 -0.27 3.51
C THR A 242 0.59 -1.10 2.28
N ALA A 243 -0.34 -1.17 1.34
CA ALA A 243 -0.14 -1.65 -0.01
C ALA A 243 -0.09 -0.45 -0.96
N LEU A 244 1.06 -0.21 -1.58
CA LEU A 244 1.27 0.82 -2.59
C LEU A 244 1.18 0.18 -3.98
N ILE A 245 0.21 0.61 -4.78
CA ILE A 245 -0.12 0.02 -6.07
C ILE A 245 0.32 0.96 -7.19
N LEU A 246 1.15 0.48 -8.09
CA LEU A 246 1.82 1.30 -9.09
C LEU A 246 1.61 0.74 -10.50
N SER A 247 1.31 1.62 -11.44
CA SER A 247 1.29 1.28 -12.85
C SER A 247 2.72 1.08 -13.40
N ARG A 248 2.83 0.23 -14.39
CA ARG A 248 4.00 0.09 -15.27
C ARG A 248 4.01 1.10 -16.41
N ASN A 249 2.86 1.68 -16.73
CA ASN A 249 2.70 2.58 -17.85
C ASN A 249 3.03 4.02 -17.44
N ASP A 250 3.37 4.84 -18.42
CA ASP A 250 3.64 6.27 -18.25
C ASP A 250 2.42 7.02 -17.72
N ALA A 251 2.66 7.89 -16.76
CA ALA A 251 1.66 8.78 -16.19
C ALA A 251 2.07 10.24 -16.40
N HIS A 252 1.17 11.03 -17.00
CA HIS A 252 1.29 12.47 -17.04
C HIS A 252 0.82 13.07 -15.71
N ILE A 253 1.47 14.16 -15.29
CA ILE A 253 0.90 14.99 -14.23
C ILE A 253 -0.37 15.64 -14.73
N LEU A 254 -1.45 15.44 -14.00
CA LEU A 254 -2.72 16.10 -14.28
C LEU A 254 -2.85 17.36 -13.43
N ALA A 255 -3.38 18.43 -14.06
CA ALA A 255 -3.61 19.68 -13.36
C ALA A 255 -4.57 19.47 -12.18
N GLY A 256 -4.14 19.87 -10.98
CA GLY A 256 -4.92 19.75 -9.76
C GLY A 256 -4.61 18.50 -8.91
N THR A 257 -3.74 17.58 -9.37
CA THR A 257 -3.26 16.49 -8.51
C THR A 257 -2.36 17.02 -7.39
N SER A 258 -2.40 16.37 -6.24
CA SER A 258 -1.76 16.89 -5.02
C SER A 258 -1.36 15.78 -4.06
N GLY A 259 -0.10 15.83 -3.59
CA GLY A 259 0.37 14.94 -2.53
C GLY A 259 -0.36 15.16 -1.20
N GLU A 260 -0.76 16.40 -0.89
CA GLU A 260 -1.58 16.70 0.30
C GLU A 260 -2.98 16.07 0.21
N GLY A 261 -3.54 16.01 -1.02
CA GLY A 261 -4.84 15.35 -1.26
C GLY A 261 -4.81 13.86 -0.93
N VAL A 262 -3.71 13.18 -1.18
CA VAL A 262 -3.53 11.74 -0.87
C VAL A 262 -3.72 11.47 0.62
N LYS A 263 -3.23 12.34 1.49
CA LYS A 263 -3.36 12.19 2.96
C LYS A 263 -4.80 12.25 3.46
N LYS A 264 -5.75 12.66 2.60
CA LYS A 264 -7.19 12.68 2.87
C LYS A 264 -7.93 11.49 2.25
N GLY A 265 -7.24 10.69 1.44
CA GLY A 265 -7.77 9.51 0.76
C GLY A 265 -8.57 9.80 -0.50
N ALA A 266 -9.21 10.97 -0.57
CA ALA A 266 -9.85 11.50 -1.77
C ALA A 266 -9.90 13.02 -1.74
N TYR A 267 -9.90 13.63 -2.93
CA TYR A 267 -10.00 15.09 -3.06
C TYR A 267 -10.50 15.48 -4.46
N ILE A 268 -11.06 16.70 -4.55
CA ILE A 268 -11.57 17.26 -5.80
C ILE A 268 -10.37 17.78 -6.62
N VAL A 269 -10.13 17.18 -7.78
CA VAL A 269 -9.11 17.62 -8.73
C VAL A 269 -9.67 18.70 -9.65
N SER A 270 -10.93 18.54 -10.08
CA SER A 270 -11.60 19.54 -10.91
C SER A 270 -13.05 19.69 -10.46
N LYS A 271 -13.39 20.92 -10.04
CA LYS A 271 -14.69 21.24 -9.46
C LYS A 271 -15.71 21.56 -10.55
N GLU A 272 -16.99 21.25 -10.29
CA GLU A 272 -18.12 21.73 -11.05
C GLU A 272 -18.24 23.26 -11.02
N GLN A 273 -18.92 23.85 -12.02
CA GLN A 273 -19.09 25.30 -12.11
C GLN A 273 -20.37 25.80 -11.42
N THR A 274 -21.44 25.01 -11.46
CA THR A 274 -22.74 25.39 -10.91
C THR A 274 -23.33 24.26 -10.06
N LYS A 275 -24.24 23.46 -10.61
CA LYS A 275 -24.86 22.31 -9.97
C LYS A 275 -24.31 21.04 -10.59
N VAL A 276 -23.67 20.22 -9.79
CA VAL A 276 -23.08 18.97 -10.26
C VAL A 276 -24.14 18.03 -10.89
N ASP A 277 -23.94 17.66 -12.16
CA ASP A 277 -24.74 16.63 -12.82
C ASP A 277 -24.23 15.22 -12.49
N ALA A 278 -22.92 15.06 -12.40
CA ALA A 278 -22.30 13.83 -11.94
C ALA A 278 -20.90 14.06 -11.36
N ILE A 279 -20.49 13.13 -10.53
CA ILE A 279 -19.13 13.05 -9.97
C ILE A 279 -18.45 11.83 -10.57
N LEU A 280 -17.28 12.03 -11.17
CA LEU A 280 -16.42 10.94 -11.62
C LEU A 280 -15.31 10.72 -10.59
N VAL A 281 -15.24 9.50 -10.06
CA VAL A 281 -14.24 9.09 -9.07
C VAL A 281 -13.36 8.01 -9.68
N SER A 282 -12.06 8.17 -9.58
CA SER A 282 -11.10 7.18 -10.05
C SER A 282 -9.82 7.19 -9.23
N THR A 283 -8.93 6.26 -9.51
CA THR A 283 -7.67 6.06 -8.81
C THR A 283 -6.62 5.47 -9.78
N GLY A 284 -5.36 5.62 -9.41
CA GLY A 284 -4.28 5.09 -10.24
C GLY A 284 -4.25 5.71 -11.64
N LEU A 285 -3.64 5.01 -12.57
CA LEU A 285 -3.53 5.49 -13.95
C LEU A 285 -4.89 5.66 -14.65
N ASP A 286 -5.94 4.94 -14.20
CA ASP A 286 -7.30 5.07 -14.75
C ASP A 286 -7.86 6.48 -14.56
N PHE A 287 -7.28 7.26 -13.64
CA PHE A 287 -7.63 8.65 -13.41
C PHE A 287 -7.37 9.54 -14.63
N THR A 288 -6.34 9.25 -15.43
CA THR A 288 -6.06 9.98 -16.68
C THR A 288 -7.22 9.86 -17.66
N THR A 289 -7.71 8.64 -17.91
CA THR A 289 -8.87 8.41 -18.78
C THR A 289 -10.13 9.06 -18.19
N THR A 290 -10.32 8.95 -16.88
CA THR A 290 -11.46 9.57 -16.17
C THR A 290 -11.47 11.09 -16.31
N TYR A 291 -10.30 11.72 -16.20
CA TYR A 291 -10.15 13.16 -16.40
C TYR A 291 -10.55 13.60 -17.82
N LEU A 292 -10.04 12.89 -18.83
CA LEU A 292 -10.37 13.15 -20.24
C LEU A 292 -11.86 12.96 -20.53
N VAL A 293 -12.48 11.91 -19.98
CA VAL A 293 -13.93 11.67 -20.09
C VAL A 293 -14.72 12.81 -19.43
N GLY A 294 -14.27 13.29 -18.27
CA GLY A 294 -14.89 14.42 -17.60
C GLY A 294 -14.84 15.71 -18.45
N GLU A 295 -13.70 16.00 -19.07
CA GLU A 295 -13.56 17.16 -19.99
C GLU A 295 -14.45 17.00 -21.24
N GLU A 296 -14.59 15.80 -21.78
CA GLU A 296 -15.48 15.56 -22.93
C GLU A 296 -16.97 15.72 -22.54
N LEU A 297 -17.37 15.27 -21.34
CA LEU A 297 -18.72 15.49 -20.83
C LEU A 297 -19.02 16.98 -20.62
N ARG A 298 -18.04 17.77 -20.15
CA ARG A 298 -18.18 19.25 -20.03
C ARG A 298 -18.40 19.91 -21.37
N LYS A 299 -17.69 19.50 -22.42
CA LYS A 299 -17.94 19.99 -23.80
C LYS A 299 -19.37 19.70 -24.28
N ARG A 300 -20.00 18.67 -23.71
CA ARG A 300 -21.40 18.28 -23.97
C ARG A 300 -22.39 18.95 -22.99
N SER A 301 -21.93 19.99 -22.26
CA SER A 301 -22.72 20.80 -21.33
C SER A 301 -23.18 20.08 -20.05
N TYR A 302 -22.50 19.01 -19.65
CA TYR A 302 -22.67 18.44 -18.32
C TYR A 302 -21.74 19.13 -17.34
N ASP A 303 -22.23 19.46 -16.13
CA ASP A 303 -21.41 20.01 -15.07
C ASP A 303 -20.84 18.89 -14.19
N ILE A 304 -19.58 18.58 -14.40
CA ILE A 304 -18.89 17.40 -13.88
C ILE A 304 -17.89 17.79 -12.80
N ARG A 305 -17.95 17.09 -11.66
CA ARG A 305 -16.88 17.07 -10.66
C ARG A 305 -15.97 15.87 -10.91
N ILE A 306 -14.66 16.09 -10.84
CA ILE A 306 -13.65 15.00 -10.99
C ILE A 306 -12.90 14.86 -9.67
N VAL A 307 -12.89 13.65 -9.11
CA VAL A 307 -12.32 13.31 -7.81
C VAL A 307 -11.27 12.23 -7.98
N SER A 308 -10.05 12.49 -7.52
CA SER A 308 -9.06 11.43 -7.31
C SER A 308 -9.29 10.80 -5.93
N MET A 309 -9.30 9.47 -5.88
CA MET A 309 -9.45 8.68 -4.65
C MET A 309 -8.31 7.66 -4.51
N PRO A 310 -7.10 8.10 -4.22
CA PRO A 310 -5.96 7.19 -4.06
C PRO A 310 -6.13 6.17 -2.93
N SER A 311 -6.98 6.43 -1.92
CA SER A 311 -7.28 5.46 -0.87
C SER A 311 -8.70 5.56 -0.34
N GLN A 312 -9.48 4.50 -0.48
CA GLN A 312 -10.81 4.40 0.11
C GLN A 312 -10.75 4.35 1.65
N GLU A 313 -9.78 3.64 2.21
CA GLU A 313 -9.63 3.45 3.66
C GLU A 313 -9.41 4.79 4.35
N ILE A 314 -8.46 5.58 3.87
CA ILE A 314 -8.16 6.92 4.41
C ILE A 314 -9.38 7.85 4.24
N PHE A 315 -10.06 7.79 3.09
CA PHE A 315 -11.26 8.61 2.85
C PHE A 315 -12.38 8.27 3.84
N PHE A 316 -12.65 7.00 4.09
CA PHE A 316 -13.71 6.61 5.03
C PHE A 316 -13.37 6.92 6.50
N GLU A 317 -12.10 7.10 6.84
CA GLU A 317 -11.65 7.57 8.16
C GLU A 317 -11.86 9.08 8.35
N GLN A 318 -12.10 9.85 7.28
CA GLN A 318 -12.36 11.30 7.39
C GLN A 318 -13.72 11.58 8.05
N PRO A 319 -13.86 12.75 8.69
CA PRO A 319 -15.16 13.21 9.21
C PRO A 319 -16.26 13.19 8.14
N LYS A 320 -17.49 12.96 8.56
CA LYS A 320 -18.65 12.90 7.64
C LYS A 320 -18.79 14.17 6.81
N GLU A 321 -18.56 15.31 7.43
CA GLU A 321 -18.66 16.64 6.79
C GLU A 321 -17.68 16.77 5.64
N PHE A 322 -16.45 16.28 5.81
CA PHE A 322 -15.45 16.25 4.73
C PHE A 322 -15.89 15.31 3.60
N ARG A 323 -16.35 14.11 3.94
CA ARG A 323 -16.79 13.13 2.94
C ARG A 323 -17.99 13.64 2.13
N ASP A 324 -18.93 14.32 2.78
CA ASP A 324 -20.12 14.88 2.14
C ASP A 324 -19.76 16.08 1.23
N VAL A 325 -18.67 16.80 1.52
CA VAL A 325 -18.15 17.85 0.60
C VAL A 325 -17.57 17.21 -0.67
N ILE A 326 -16.81 16.11 -0.53
CA ILE A 326 -16.22 15.41 -1.68
C ILE A 326 -17.29 14.69 -2.50
N LEU A 327 -18.14 13.90 -1.81
CA LEU A 327 -19.21 13.07 -2.38
C LEU A 327 -20.54 13.40 -1.66
N PRO A 328 -21.26 14.44 -2.09
CA PRO A 328 -22.58 14.75 -1.52
C PRO A 328 -23.53 13.55 -1.63
N PRO A 329 -24.34 13.26 -0.59
CA PRO A 329 -25.20 12.08 -0.53
C PRO A 329 -26.17 11.92 -1.71
N ASP A 330 -26.66 13.03 -2.27
CA ASP A 330 -27.63 13.05 -3.37
C ASP A 330 -26.98 13.15 -4.74
N ALA A 331 -25.64 13.17 -4.81
CA ALA A 331 -24.94 13.28 -6.09
C ALA A 331 -24.92 11.94 -6.83
N LYS A 332 -25.04 12.01 -8.15
CA LYS A 332 -24.82 10.84 -9.00
C LYS A 332 -23.31 10.60 -9.14
N VAL A 333 -22.83 9.51 -8.57
CA VAL A 333 -21.40 9.17 -8.53
C VAL A 333 -21.13 8.02 -9.47
N PHE A 334 -20.18 8.19 -10.39
CA PHE A 334 -19.58 7.13 -11.19
C PHE A 334 -18.18 6.82 -10.67
N THR A 335 -17.86 5.54 -10.52
CA THR A 335 -16.49 5.10 -10.20
C THR A 335 -15.90 4.38 -11.41
N ILE A 336 -14.63 4.65 -11.70
CA ILE A 336 -13.91 4.12 -12.86
C ILE A 336 -12.59 3.51 -12.39
N GLU A 337 -12.44 2.20 -12.49
CA GLU A 337 -11.22 1.46 -12.14
C GLU A 337 -11.09 0.17 -12.94
N ALA A 338 -9.91 -0.06 -13.52
CA ALA A 338 -9.58 -1.29 -14.23
C ALA A 338 -9.40 -2.47 -13.24
N GLY A 339 -10.52 -2.98 -12.74
CA GLY A 339 -10.61 -4.06 -11.77
C GLY A 339 -12.07 -4.34 -11.43
N SER A 340 -12.30 -5.27 -10.49
CA SER A 340 -13.66 -5.67 -10.12
C SER A 340 -14.47 -4.51 -9.54
N THR A 341 -15.69 -4.33 -10.06
CA THR A 341 -16.64 -3.29 -9.61
C THR A 341 -17.09 -3.47 -8.16
N LEU A 342 -16.99 -4.68 -7.63
CA LEU A 342 -17.42 -5.03 -6.27
C LEU A 342 -16.80 -4.12 -5.18
N GLY A 343 -15.56 -3.68 -5.37
CA GLY A 343 -14.84 -2.82 -4.43
C GLY A 343 -15.41 -1.40 -4.32
N TRP A 344 -16.34 -1.00 -5.20
CA TRP A 344 -16.84 0.36 -5.31
C TRP A 344 -18.28 0.56 -4.85
N TYR A 345 -19.02 -0.51 -4.50
CA TYR A 345 -20.44 -0.42 -4.16
C TYR A 345 -20.76 0.34 -2.85
N LYS A 346 -19.73 0.71 -2.07
CA LYS A 346 -19.89 1.65 -0.94
C LYS A 346 -19.95 3.11 -1.37
N ILE A 347 -19.54 3.42 -2.61
CA ILE A 347 -19.36 4.76 -3.14
C ILE A 347 -20.35 5.05 -4.27
N ALA A 348 -20.53 4.10 -5.17
CA ALA A 348 -21.42 4.23 -6.32
C ALA A 348 -22.45 3.10 -6.34
N SER A 349 -23.61 3.35 -6.96
CA SER A 349 -24.55 2.27 -7.27
C SER A 349 -23.92 1.29 -8.25
N ARG A 350 -24.41 0.05 -8.24
CA ARG A 350 -23.92 -1.00 -9.14
C ARG A 350 -23.87 -0.57 -10.61
N ASP A 351 -24.89 0.15 -11.07
CA ASP A 351 -24.98 0.61 -12.45
C ASP A 351 -24.02 1.76 -12.79
N CYS A 352 -23.48 2.44 -11.78
CA CYS A 352 -22.54 3.55 -11.92
C CYS A 352 -21.08 3.15 -11.57
N ALA A 353 -20.84 1.92 -11.14
CA ALA A 353 -19.50 1.38 -10.99
C ALA A 353 -19.03 0.81 -12.34
N ILE A 354 -18.04 1.46 -12.95
CA ILE A 354 -17.45 1.08 -14.23
C ILE A 354 -16.12 0.40 -13.96
N GLY A 355 -16.03 -0.87 -14.30
CA GLY A 355 -14.85 -1.71 -14.06
C GLY A 355 -14.84 -2.93 -14.97
N ILE A 356 -14.06 -3.92 -14.57
CA ILE A 356 -13.87 -5.17 -15.33
C ILE A 356 -14.18 -6.34 -14.37
N ASP A 357 -15.27 -7.06 -14.65
CA ASP A 357 -15.73 -8.19 -13.83
C ASP A 357 -15.55 -9.54 -14.60
N ARG A 358 -14.55 -9.62 -15.45
CA ARG A 358 -14.10 -10.84 -16.13
C ARG A 358 -12.58 -10.87 -16.23
N PHE A 359 -12.00 -12.03 -16.46
CA PHE A 359 -10.57 -12.13 -16.70
C PHE A 359 -10.16 -11.37 -17.97
N GLY A 360 -8.93 -10.84 -17.93
CA GLY A 360 -8.32 -10.17 -19.06
C GLY A 360 -8.01 -11.09 -20.23
N VAL A 361 -7.38 -10.52 -21.24
CA VAL A 361 -6.96 -11.21 -22.47
C VAL A 361 -5.53 -10.78 -22.84
N SER A 362 -4.79 -11.61 -23.57
CA SER A 362 -3.48 -11.23 -24.11
C SER A 362 -3.63 -10.43 -25.38
N GLY A 363 -2.90 -9.34 -25.50
CA GLY A 363 -2.89 -8.48 -26.67
C GLY A 363 -2.18 -7.16 -26.41
N GLN A 364 -2.16 -6.28 -27.38
CA GLN A 364 -1.69 -4.91 -27.18
C GLN A 364 -2.60 -4.18 -26.19
N SER A 365 -2.05 -3.36 -25.32
CA SER A 365 -2.77 -2.66 -24.24
C SER A 365 -4.08 -2.00 -24.70
N GLU A 366 -4.05 -1.25 -25.81
CA GLU A 366 -5.23 -0.59 -26.38
C GLU A 366 -6.31 -1.59 -26.84
N GLN A 367 -5.90 -2.71 -27.47
CA GLN A 367 -6.80 -3.76 -27.91
C GLN A 367 -7.44 -4.48 -26.72
N VAL A 368 -6.67 -4.75 -25.67
CA VAL A 368 -7.16 -5.33 -24.42
C VAL A 368 -8.21 -4.44 -23.78
N LEU A 369 -7.93 -3.14 -23.64
CA LEU A 369 -8.89 -2.19 -23.07
C LEU A 369 -10.16 -2.10 -23.90
N HIS A 370 -10.06 -2.11 -25.23
CA HIS A 370 -11.23 -2.11 -26.13
C HIS A 370 -12.05 -3.40 -26.00
N GLU A 371 -11.40 -4.56 -26.03
CA GLU A 371 -12.06 -5.86 -25.85
C GLU A 371 -12.78 -5.99 -24.50
N LEU A 372 -12.20 -5.37 -23.46
CA LEU A 372 -12.78 -5.35 -22.12
C LEU A 372 -13.78 -4.20 -21.92
N GLU A 373 -14.08 -3.43 -22.95
CA GLU A 373 -14.96 -2.25 -22.91
C GLU A 373 -14.56 -1.24 -21.81
N PHE A 374 -13.26 -1.04 -21.64
CA PHE A 374 -12.68 -0.13 -20.65
C PHE A 374 -11.80 0.96 -21.28
N ASP A 375 -11.93 1.17 -22.59
CA ASP A 375 -11.33 2.30 -23.29
C ASP A 375 -12.14 3.59 -23.08
N PHE A 376 -11.55 4.73 -23.49
CA PHE A 376 -12.17 6.05 -23.37
C PHE A 376 -13.61 6.11 -23.92
N GLN A 377 -13.84 5.57 -25.12
CA GLN A 377 -15.14 5.68 -25.78
C GLN A 377 -16.18 4.81 -25.08
N SER A 378 -15.79 3.61 -24.65
CA SER A 378 -16.65 2.70 -23.91
C SER A 378 -17.08 3.28 -22.57
N ILE A 379 -16.14 3.86 -21.81
CA ILE A 379 -16.43 4.52 -20.53
C ILE A 379 -17.36 5.73 -20.75
N LEU A 380 -17.05 6.59 -21.73
CA LEU A 380 -17.89 7.75 -22.07
C LEU A 380 -19.32 7.35 -22.39
N ASN A 381 -19.50 6.34 -23.24
CA ASN A 381 -20.82 5.84 -23.63
C ASN A 381 -21.61 5.29 -22.43
N LYS A 382 -20.95 4.48 -21.58
CA LYS A 382 -21.56 3.95 -20.35
C LYS A 382 -22.07 5.04 -19.42
N ILE A 383 -21.33 6.15 -19.30
CA ILE A 383 -21.74 7.31 -18.48
C ILE A 383 -22.92 8.04 -19.14
N LEU A 384 -22.82 8.35 -20.45
CA LEU A 384 -23.86 9.07 -21.18
C LEU A 384 -25.22 8.35 -21.17
N GLU A 385 -25.23 7.02 -21.33
CA GLU A 385 -26.44 6.21 -21.23
C GLU A 385 -27.16 6.39 -19.88
N ARG A 386 -26.39 6.52 -18.81
CA ARG A 386 -26.91 6.65 -17.45
C ARG A 386 -27.25 8.09 -17.06
N LEU A 387 -26.63 9.09 -17.70
CA LEU A 387 -26.97 10.49 -17.50
C LEU A 387 -28.31 10.86 -18.16
N LYS A 388 -28.71 10.15 -19.22
CA LYS A 388 -30.00 10.38 -19.92
C LYS A 388 -31.23 9.84 -19.17
N LYS A 389 -31.02 9.09 -18.12
CA LYS A 389 -32.06 8.58 -17.22
C LYS A 389 -32.18 9.47 -15.99
#